data_c4e2c1add25efde31e839245092d9a85
#
_entry.id   c4e2c1add25efde31e839245092d9a85
#
_cell.length_a   1.000
_cell.length_b   1.000
_cell.length_c   1.000
_cell.angle_alpha   90.00
_cell.angle_beta   90.00
_cell.angle_gamma   90.00
#
_symmetry.space_group_name_H-M   'P 1'
#
loop_
_entity.id
_entity.type
_entity.pdbx_description
1 polymer ?
#
loop_
_entity_poly.entity_id
_entity_poly.type
_entity_poly.pdbx_seq_one_letter_code
_entity_poly.pdbx_strand_id
1 'polypeptide(L)'
;MEGLAQRIAAGVVPEKMKDKRIYTLDLPGMIAGSKYRGEFEERMKGLISEVESNGNIILFLDEIHTMIGAGGAEGAIDASGIIKPSLARGELQLIGATTITEYRKYIEKDAALERRFQPVSVEEPSKEQCLEILKGLKGRYESHHKVLIRDEALEAAVSMSERYITDRNLPDKAIDVLDESCSKVSLKGYKVPENLTALDLRLKELEKQKEESIKNGCFEEASLLQKEQEEAEKKSEQLKKRFQKKTSSSQPEVTEEDIAEVVSSWTKIPVQKLAESDTDRLKKLESVLHQRVIGQEEAVKAVARAEKRGRVGLKDPKRPIGSFLFLGPTGVGKTELSKALAEAMFGNEESMIRVDMSEYMEKHSVSKMIGSPPGYVGHEEGGQLSDQVRTHPYSVLLFDEIEKAHPDVFNILLQVLDDGHITDSKGRKIDFSNTVIIMTSNAGAKAIIEPKKLGFAAKDDPAGDYKRMKQNVMDEVKQIFRPEFLNRIDEIIVFHALEKTHMKKIVTLMCRDFTKRIEDQMDIRLTLRESVICPSSNT
;
A
#
# COMPACT_ATOMS: atom_id res chain seq x y z
N MET A 1 -26.47 12.31 -7.16
CA MET A 1 -27.46 13.42 -7.35
C MET A 1 -27.70 13.74 -8.83
N GLU A 2 -26.67 13.86 -9.63
CA GLU A 2 -26.81 14.13 -11.08
C GLU A 2 -27.72 13.13 -11.81
N GLY A 3 -27.60 11.82 -11.52
CA GLY A 3 -28.48 10.81 -12.10
C GLY A 3 -29.97 10.97 -11.73
N LEU A 4 -30.27 11.48 -10.52
CA LEU A 4 -31.64 11.82 -10.15
C LEU A 4 -32.14 13.05 -10.96
N ALA A 5 -31.30 14.06 -11.10
CA ALA A 5 -31.62 15.24 -11.92
C ALA A 5 -31.88 14.88 -13.38
N GLN A 6 -31.06 13.99 -13.96
CA GLN A 6 -31.26 13.47 -15.32
C GLN A 6 -32.56 12.69 -15.47
N ARG A 7 -32.92 11.85 -14.48
CA ARG A 7 -34.21 11.14 -14.48
C ARG A 7 -35.41 12.05 -14.38
N ILE A 8 -35.32 13.12 -13.59
CA ILE A 8 -36.35 14.15 -13.51
C ILE A 8 -36.50 14.84 -14.87
N ALA A 9 -35.39 15.26 -15.50
CA ALA A 9 -35.39 15.89 -16.81
C ALA A 9 -35.94 14.96 -17.91
N ALA A 10 -35.67 13.67 -17.84
CA ALA A 10 -36.20 12.66 -18.76
C ALA A 10 -37.67 12.26 -18.46
N GLY A 11 -38.27 12.76 -17.37
CA GLY A 11 -39.63 12.39 -16.97
C GLY A 11 -39.81 10.97 -16.41
N VAL A 12 -38.68 10.26 -16.13
CA VAL A 12 -38.66 8.86 -15.62
C VAL A 12 -38.68 8.89 -14.09
N VAL A 13 -39.65 9.59 -13.51
CA VAL A 13 -39.83 9.75 -12.06
C VAL A 13 -41.32 9.76 -11.73
N PRO A 14 -41.69 9.48 -10.47
CA PRO A 14 -43.07 9.62 -10.03
C PRO A 14 -43.66 11.00 -10.32
N GLU A 15 -44.94 11.07 -10.55
CA GLU A 15 -45.64 12.29 -11.02
C GLU A 15 -45.39 13.53 -10.11
N LYS A 16 -45.28 13.30 -8.81
CA LYS A 16 -44.97 14.36 -7.81
C LYS A 16 -43.57 14.95 -7.93
N MET A 17 -42.67 14.30 -8.70
CA MET A 17 -41.29 14.75 -8.86
C MET A 17 -40.99 15.32 -10.25
N LYS A 18 -41.93 15.24 -11.22
CA LYS A 18 -41.70 15.67 -12.60
C LYS A 18 -41.36 17.16 -12.72
N ASP A 19 -41.96 18.00 -11.87
CA ASP A 19 -41.77 19.44 -11.88
C ASP A 19 -40.65 19.92 -10.94
N LYS A 20 -40.02 19.00 -10.20
CA LYS A 20 -38.96 19.34 -9.27
C LYS A 20 -37.67 19.68 -10.01
N ARG A 21 -36.93 20.64 -9.45
CA ARG A 21 -35.60 21.03 -9.92
C ARG A 21 -34.60 20.87 -8.79
N ILE A 22 -33.42 20.32 -9.12
CA ILE A 22 -32.35 20.14 -8.13
C ILE A 22 -31.31 21.24 -8.36
N TYR A 23 -30.99 21.97 -7.29
CA TYR A 23 -29.93 22.97 -7.28
C TYR A 23 -28.86 22.58 -6.25
N THR A 24 -27.60 22.61 -6.67
CA THR A 24 -26.46 22.43 -5.76
C THR A 24 -26.15 23.75 -5.07
N LEU A 25 -26.05 23.72 -3.75
CA LEU A 25 -25.71 24.89 -2.94
C LEU A 25 -24.22 24.88 -2.63
N ASP A 26 -23.50 25.89 -3.11
CA ASP A 26 -22.08 26.11 -2.81
C ASP A 26 -21.94 27.01 -1.57
N LEU A 27 -21.87 26.38 -0.39
CA LEU A 27 -21.69 27.10 0.89
C LEU A 27 -20.33 27.82 0.97
N PRO A 28 -19.19 27.20 0.61
CA PRO A 28 -17.90 27.87 0.60
C PRO A 28 -17.89 29.13 -0.27
N GLY A 29 -18.50 29.07 -1.46
CA GLY A 29 -18.62 30.22 -2.36
C GLY A 29 -19.48 31.35 -1.78
N MET A 30 -20.53 31.01 -1.04
CA MET A 30 -21.37 32.00 -0.35
C MET A 30 -20.64 32.69 0.81
N ILE A 31 -19.82 31.95 1.56
CA ILE A 31 -19.02 32.49 2.66
C ILE A 31 -17.89 33.38 2.11
N ALA A 32 -17.17 32.93 1.10
CA ALA A 32 -16.06 33.68 0.48
C ALA A 32 -16.50 35.02 -0.13
N GLY A 33 -17.76 35.14 -0.55
CA GLY A 33 -18.32 36.38 -1.08
C GLY A 33 -18.84 37.37 -0.03
N SER A 34 -18.83 37.03 1.28
CA SER A 34 -19.34 37.88 2.35
C SER A 34 -18.21 38.43 3.23
N LYS A 35 -18.17 39.76 3.46
CA LYS A 35 -17.18 40.39 4.33
C LYS A 35 -17.52 40.27 5.82
N TYR A 36 -18.80 40.15 6.14
CA TYR A 36 -19.32 40.09 7.50
C TYR A 36 -20.33 38.93 7.65
N ARG A 37 -20.40 38.39 8.86
CA ARG A 37 -21.34 37.30 9.21
C ARG A 37 -22.80 37.63 8.87
N GLY A 38 -23.26 38.87 9.12
CA GLY A 38 -24.63 39.31 8.83
C GLY A 38 -24.99 39.27 7.35
N GLU A 39 -24.02 39.53 6.44
CA GLU A 39 -24.23 39.48 5.00
C GLU A 39 -24.45 38.04 4.51
N PHE A 40 -23.72 37.08 5.06
CA PHE A 40 -23.97 35.65 4.79
C PHE A 40 -25.35 35.21 5.29
N GLU A 41 -25.72 35.61 6.50
CA GLU A 41 -27.05 35.28 7.10
C GLU A 41 -28.20 35.85 6.24
N GLU A 42 -28.06 37.08 5.74
CA GLU A 42 -29.04 37.73 4.87
C GLU A 42 -29.16 37.01 3.52
N ARG A 43 -28.04 36.66 2.87
CA ARG A 43 -28.03 35.90 1.61
C ARG A 43 -28.66 34.53 1.78
N MET A 44 -28.35 33.82 2.88
CA MET A 44 -28.92 32.51 3.16
C MET A 44 -30.42 32.58 3.41
N LYS A 45 -30.90 33.58 4.17
CA LYS A 45 -32.33 33.80 4.39
C LYS A 45 -33.06 34.17 3.08
N GLY A 46 -32.44 34.97 2.24
CA GLY A 46 -32.98 35.32 0.92
C GLY A 46 -33.15 34.08 0.04
N LEU A 47 -32.10 33.23 -0.06
CA LEU A 47 -32.16 31.98 -0.79
C LEU A 47 -33.25 31.04 -0.26
N ILE A 48 -33.36 30.85 1.06
CA ILE A 48 -34.39 30.01 1.65
C ILE A 48 -35.77 30.52 1.30
N SER A 49 -36.03 31.84 1.44
CA SER A 49 -37.32 32.45 1.10
C SER A 49 -37.67 32.28 -0.39
N GLU A 50 -36.70 32.34 -1.30
CA GLU A 50 -36.92 32.09 -2.70
C GLU A 50 -37.25 30.62 -2.99
N VAL A 51 -36.56 29.67 -2.32
CA VAL A 51 -36.84 28.24 -2.43
C VAL A 51 -38.21 27.89 -1.90
N GLU A 52 -38.61 28.45 -0.73
CA GLU A 52 -39.91 28.26 -0.11
C GLU A 52 -41.03 28.79 -1.02
N SER A 53 -40.87 29.97 -1.64
CA SER A 53 -41.87 30.57 -2.51
C SER A 53 -42.06 29.78 -3.82
N ASN A 54 -41.02 29.15 -4.34
CA ASN A 54 -41.07 28.34 -5.55
C ASN A 54 -41.68 26.94 -5.34
N GLY A 55 -41.52 26.35 -4.17
CA GLY A 55 -42.10 25.06 -3.80
C GLY A 55 -41.61 23.81 -4.59
N ASN A 56 -40.98 24.01 -5.75
CA ASN A 56 -40.54 22.93 -6.65
C ASN A 56 -39.01 22.72 -6.65
N ILE A 57 -38.31 23.33 -5.72
CA ILE A 57 -36.86 23.26 -5.62
C ILE A 57 -36.47 22.23 -4.56
N ILE A 58 -35.48 21.38 -4.93
CA ILE A 58 -34.78 20.50 -4.01
C ILE A 58 -33.33 21.01 -3.94
N LEU A 59 -32.86 21.39 -2.76
CA LEU A 59 -31.46 21.78 -2.58
C LEU A 59 -30.61 20.54 -2.36
N PHE A 60 -29.46 20.50 -3.00
CA PHE A 60 -28.42 19.53 -2.74
C PHE A 60 -27.22 20.20 -2.08
N LEU A 61 -26.79 19.66 -0.96
CA LEU A 61 -25.59 20.06 -0.24
C LEU A 61 -24.60 18.91 -0.24
N ASP A 62 -23.47 19.11 -0.87
CA ASP A 62 -22.34 18.23 -0.67
C ASP A 62 -21.64 18.61 0.63
N GLU A 63 -21.06 17.63 1.32
CA GLU A 63 -20.42 17.81 2.63
C GLU A 63 -21.30 18.58 3.64
N ILE A 64 -22.55 18.14 3.82
CA ILE A 64 -23.54 18.82 4.68
C ILE A 64 -23.03 19.10 6.10
N HIS A 65 -22.04 18.37 6.59
CA HIS A 65 -21.40 18.59 7.87
C HIS A 65 -20.72 19.96 7.98
N THR A 66 -20.30 20.57 6.85
CA THR A 66 -19.69 21.91 6.81
C THR A 66 -20.69 23.00 7.24
N MET A 67 -21.99 22.73 7.11
CA MET A 67 -23.04 23.61 7.56
C MET A 67 -23.11 23.77 9.10
N ILE A 68 -22.61 22.79 9.86
CA ILE A 68 -22.74 22.69 11.32
C ILE A 68 -21.50 23.25 12.04
N GLY A 69 -20.83 24.23 11.48
CA GLY A 69 -19.72 24.89 12.16
C GLY A 69 -18.53 23.96 12.44
N ALA A 70 -18.05 23.23 11.44
CA ALA A 70 -16.90 22.33 11.52
C ALA A 70 -15.54 23.03 11.71
N GLY A 71 -15.55 24.27 12.19
CA GLY A 71 -14.37 25.02 12.59
C GLY A 71 -14.47 25.39 14.05
N GLY A 72 -13.75 24.68 14.93
CA GLY A 72 -13.60 25.04 16.35
C GLY A 72 -12.89 26.37 16.61
N ALA A 73 -12.86 27.27 15.65
CA ALA A 73 -12.36 28.63 15.80
C ALA A 73 -13.50 29.56 16.20
N GLU A 74 -13.28 30.39 17.21
CA GLU A 74 -14.17 31.49 17.57
C GLU A 74 -14.48 32.33 16.33
N GLY A 75 -15.75 32.25 15.85
CA GLY A 75 -16.18 32.96 14.64
C GLY A 75 -16.69 32.08 13.49
N ALA A 76 -16.71 30.74 13.62
CA ALA A 76 -17.28 29.86 12.62
C ALA A 76 -18.77 30.16 12.39
N ILE A 77 -19.15 30.33 11.12
CA ILE A 77 -20.53 30.67 10.73
C ILE A 77 -21.36 29.39 10.82
N ASP A 78 -22.32 29.34 11.74
CA ASP A 78 -23.27 28.24 11.89
C ASP A 78 -24.50 28.48 11.00
N ALA A 79 -24.46 27.89 9.79
CA ALA A 79 -25.58 27.96 8.85
C ALA A 79 -26.76 27.10 9.29
N SER A 80 -26.53 26.11 10.17
CA SER A 80 -27.57 25.18 10.62
C SER A 80 -28.71 25.89 11.36
N GLY A 81 -28.38 26.93 12.15
CA GLY A 81 -29.37 27.74 12.85
C GLY A 81 -30.37 28.45 11.94
N ILE A 82 -29.96 28.79 10.72
CA ILE A 82 -30.83 29.49 9.75
C ILE A 82 -31.74 28.49 9.02
N ILE A 83 -31.23 27.28 8.71
CA ILE A 83 -31.96 26.27 7.93
C ILE A 83 -32.94 25.44 8.80
N LYS A 84 -32.60 25.20 10.07
CA LYS A 84 -33.42 24.40 11.00
C LYS A 84 -34.90 24.79 11.06
N PRO A 85 -35.29 26.07 11.12
CA PRO A 85 -36.72 26.45 11.17
C PRO A 85 -37.49 26.01 9.91
N SER A 86 -36.94 26.21 8.73
CA SER A 86 -37.59 25.88 7.44
C SER A 86 -37.65 24.37 7.18
N LEU A 87 -36.60 23.62 7.62
CA LEU A 87 -36.67 22.16 7.68
C LEU A 87 -37.74 21.67 8.65
N ALA A 88 -37.92 22.39 9.76
CA ALA A 88 -38.93 22.01 10.78
C ALA A 88 -40.37 22.13 10.27
N ARG A 89 -40.62 23.14 9.46
CA ARG A 89 -41.94 23.37 8.86
C ARG A 89 -42.20 22.52 7.62
N GLY A 90 -41.18 21.82 7.11
CA GLY A 90 -41.27 21.04 5.88
C GLY A 90 -41.35 21.88 4.58
N GLU A 91 -41.03 23.16 4.69
CA GLU A 91 -41.06 24.13 3.58
C GLU A 91 -39.82 24.00 2.67
N LEU A 92 -38.73 23.44 3.21
CA LEU A 92 -37.48 23.21 2.52
C LEU A 92 -37.23 21.72 2.27
N GLN A 93 -37.01 21.34 1.03
CA GLN A 93 -36.53 19.99 0.67
C GLN A 93 -35.02 20.02 0.43
N LEU A 94 -34.26 19.31 1.28
CA LEU A 94 -32.82 19.30 1.27
C LEU A 94 -32.31 17.85 1.20
N ILE A 95 -31.36 17.61 0.33
CA ILE A 95 -30.60 16.36 0.25
C ILE A 95 -29.16 16.70 0.59
N GLY A 96 -28.60 16.08 1.63
CA GLY A 96 -27.22 16.27 2.03
C GLY A 96 -26.40 15.01 1.80
N ALA A 97 -25.18 15.16 1.33
CA ALA A 97 -24.19 14.10 1.27
C ALA A 97 -23.12 14.31 2.34
N THR A 98 -22.69 13.24 2.97
CA THR A 98 -21.60 13.27 3.96
C THR A 98 -21.02 11.87 4.18
N THR A 99 -19.89 11.76 4.86
CA THR A 99 -19.36 10.47 5.29
C THR A 99 -20.05 9.97 6.55
N ILE A 100 -20.03 8.65 6.78
CA ILE A 100 -20.62 8.04 7.98
C ILE A 100 -19.97 8.59 9.27
N THR A 101 -18.65 8.84 9.22
CA THR A 101 -17.89 9.36 10.36
C THR A 101 -18.34 10.78 10.72
N GLU A 102 -18.51 11.64 9.72
CA GLU A 102 -18.93 13.03 9.90
C GLU A 102 -20.42 13.12 10.25
N TYR A 103 -21.25 12.24 9.69
CA TYR A 103 -22.65 12.12 10.08
C TYR A 103 -22.77 11.87 11.59
N ARG A 104 -22.06 10.88 12.12
CA ARG A 104 -22.04 10.56 13.56
C ARG A 104 -21.50 11.68 14.42
N LYS A 105 -20.48 12.38 13.92
CA LYS A 105 -19.80 13.45 14.65
C LYS A 105 -20.61 14.73 14.74
N TYR A 106 -21.34 15.10 13.69
CA TYR A 106 -21.97 16.40 13.53
C TYR A 106 -23.50 16.34 13.46
N ILE A 107 -24.08 15.41 12.69
CA ILE A 107 -25.54 15.36 12.47
C ILE A 107 -26.24 14.60 13.61
N GLU A 108 -25.76 13.40 13.93
CA GLU A 108 -26.37 12.53 14.97
C GLU A 108 -26.31 13.15 16.37
N LYS A 109 -25.31 13.98 16.65
CA LYS A 109 -25.20 14.71 17.91
C LYS A 109 -26.15 15.89 18.03
N ASP A 110 -26.68 16.39 16.93
CA ASP A 110 -27.67 17.48 16.92
C ASP A 110 -29.08 16.91 16.79
N ALA A 111 -29.74 16.70 17.91
CA ALA A 111 -31.11 16.11 17.99
C ALA A 111 -32.14 16.86 17.13
N ALA A 112 -31.89 18.13 16.77
CA ALA A 112 -32.80 18.90 15.93
C ALA A 112 -32.61 18.56 14.45
N LEU A 113 -31.40 18.24 14.01
CA LEU A 113 -31.09 17.80 12.64
C LEU A 113 -31.38 16.32 12.43
N GLU A 114 -30.97 15.47 13.39
CA GLU A 114 -31.21 14.02 13.35
C GLU A 114 -32.68 13.67 13.08
N ARG A 115 -33.61 14.35 13.74
CA ARG A 115 -35.06 14.12 13.56
C ARG A 115 -35.62 14.60 12.23
N ARG A 116 -34.85 15.35 11.42
CA ARG A 116 -35.31 15.98 10.19
C ARG A 116 -34.67 15.40 8.96
N PHE A 117 -33.56 14.71 9.12
CA PHE A 117 -32.90 14.01 8.02
C PHE A 117 -33.13 12.50 8.13
N GLN A 118 -33.62 11.91 7.05
CA GLN A 118 -33.70 10.47 6.91
C GLN A 118 -32.36 9.98 6.38
N PRO A 119 -31.57 9.20 7.14
CA PRO A 119 -30.32 8.66 6.64
C PRO A 119 -30.57 7.62 5.55
N VAL A 120 -29.83 7.74 4.45
CA VAL A 120 -29.79 6.76 3.35
C VAL A 120 -28.34 6.28 3.24
N SER A 121 -28.08 5.05 3.67
CA SER A 121 -26.76 4.45 3.55
C SER A 121 -26.48 4.06 2.11
N VAL A 122 -25.33 4.49 1.58
CA VAL A 122 -24.81 4.06 0.30
C VAL A 122 -23.64 3.15 0.59
N GLU A 123 -23.84 1.86 0.33
CA GLU A 123 -22.82 0.84 0.57
C GLU A 123 -21.83 0.76 -0.61
N GLU A 124 -20.65 0.21 -0.34
CA GLU A 124 -19.63 -0.06 -1.37
C GLU A 124 -20.21 -1.08 -2.38
N PRO A 125 -20.07 -0.84 -3.68
CA PRO A 125 -20.59 -1.77 -4.70
C PRO A 125 -19.82 -3.10 -4.69
N SER A 126 -20.52 -4.19 -5.06
CA SER A 126 -19.86 -5.48 -5.27
C SER A 126 -18.89 -5.43 -6.46
N LYS A 127 -18.01 -6.45 -6.58
CA LYS A 127 -17.08 -6.57 -7.72
C LYS A 127 -17.80 -6.53 -9.06
N GLU A 128 -18.92 -7.27 -9.16
CA GLU A 128 -19.72 -7.35 -10.37
C GLU A 128 -20.32 -5.99 -10.74
N GLN A 129 -20.88 -5.29 -9.74
CA GLN A 129 -21.43 -3.94 -9.93
C GLN A 129 -20.34 -2.93 -10.30
N CYS A 130 -19.16 -3.02 -9.67
CA CYS A 130 -18.03 -2.18 -10.00
C CYS A 130 -17.56 -2.41 -11.44
N LEU A 131 -17.50 -3.66 -11.89
CA LEU A 131 -17.15 -3.99 -13.27
C LEU A 131 -18.17 -3.41 -14.28
N GLU A 132 -19.47 -3.46 -13.96
CA GLU A 132 -20.50 -2.83 -14.78
C GLU A 132 -20.34 -1.31 -14.86
N ILE A 133 -20.00 -0.66 -13.75
CA ILE A 133 -19.69 0.78 -13.71
C ILE A 133 -18.51 1.08 -14.62
N LEU A 134 -17.40 0.34 -14.52
CA LEU A 134 -16.23 0.53 -15.37
C LEU A 134 -16.52 0.30 -16.86
N LYS A 135 -17.31 -0.72 -17.20
CA LYS A 135 -17.77 -0.96 -18.57
C LYS A 135 -18.58 0.23 -19.11
N GLY A 136 -19.42 0.84 -18.26
CA GLY A 136 -20.18 2.03 -18.63
C GLY A 136 -19.31 3.28 -18.86
N LEU A 137 -18.16 3.38 -18.15
CA LEU A 137 -17.22 4.48 -18.26
C LEU A 137 -16.17 4.27 -19.38
N LYS A 138 -15.91 3.03 -19.78
CA LYS A 138 -14.89 2.62 -20.76
C LYS A 138 -14.79 3.56 -21.96
N GLY A 139 -15.89 3.77 -22.68
CA GLY A 139 -15.90 4.58 -23.90
C GLY A 139 -15.51 6.04 -23.68
N ARG A 140 -15.78 6.60 -22.50
CA ARG A 140 -15.38 7.97 -22.16
C ARG A 140 -13.87 8.06 -21.93
N TYR A 141 -13.28 7.10 -21.20
CA TYR A 141 -11.84 7.03 -20.96
C TYR A 141 -11.07 6.73 -22.24
N GLU A 142 -11.54 5.80 -23.08
CA GLU A 142 -10.96 5.52 -24.40
C GLU A 142 -10.89 6.77 -25.28
N SER A 143 -11.98 7.54 -25.31
CA SER A 143 -12.05 8.78 -26.09
C SER A 143 -11.14 9.87 -25.53
N HIS A 144 -11.03 9.99 -24.21
CA HIS A 144 -10.24 11.01 -23.53
C HIS A 144 -8.74 10.76 -23.69
N HIS A 145 -8.28 9.55 -23.37
CA HIS A 145 -6.86 9.19 -23.41
C HIS A 145 -6.37 8.69 -24.76
N LYS A 146 -7.28 8.48 -25.73
CA LYS A 146 -7.00 7.93 -27.07
C LYS A 146 -6.32 6.57 -27.02
N VAL A 147 -6.78 5.72 -26.12
CA VAL A 147 -6.32 4.35 -25.90
C VAL A 147 -7.49 3.37 -26.10
N LEU A 148 -7.19 2.10 -26.27
CA LEU A 148 -8.19 1.03 -26.28
C LEU A 148 -8.06 0.22 -25.00
N ILE A 149 -9.16 0.03 -24.26
CA ILE A 149 -9.13 -0.68 -22.98
C ILE A 149 -9.66 -2.10 -23.22
N ARG A 150 -8.86 -3.11 -22.89
CA ARG A 150 -9.30 -4.51 -22.93
C ARG A 150 -10.21 -4.83 -21.77
N ASP A 151 -11.15 -5.73 -21.94
CA ASP A 151 -12.07 -6.14 -20.87
C ASP A 151 -11.33 -6.82 -19.71
N GLU A 152 -10.24 -7.57 -20.02
CA GLU A 152 -9.34 -8.17 -19.04
C GLU A 152 -8.69 -7.09 -18.14
N ALA A 153 -8.37 -5.92 -18.69
CA ALA A 153 -7.83 -4.79 -17.91
C ALA A 153 -8.87 -4.22 -16.94
N LEU A 154 -10.16 -4.19 -17.30
CA LEU A 154 -11.22 -3.76 -16.38
C LEU A 154 -11.39 -4.74 -15.21
N GLU A 155 -11.37 -6.05 -15.49
CA GLU A 155 -11.43 -7.10 -14.46
C GLU A 155 -10.21 -7.03 -13.54
N ALA A 156 -9.03 -6.82 -14.12
CA ALA A 156 -7.78 -6.62 -13.38
C ALA A 156 -7.84 -5.36 -12.49
N ALA A 157 -8.35 -4.24 -13.00
CA ALA A 157 -8.49 -2.99 -12.24
C ALA A 157 -9.38 -3.19 -10.99
N VAL A 158 -10.50 -3.90 -11.11
CA VAL A 158 -11.38 -4.20 -9.97
C VAL A 158 -10.71 -5.17 -8.99
N SER A 159 -10.20 -6.31 -9.48
CA SER A 159 -9.67 -7.36 -8.62
C SER A 159 -8.38 -6.95 -7.92
N MET A 160 -7.47 -6.26 -8.62
CA MET A 160 -6.21 -5.80 -8.04
C MET A 160 -6.40 -4.61 -7.09
N SER A 161 -7.27 -3.65 -7.43
CA SER A 161 -7.56 -2.54 -6.53
C SER A 161 -8.24 -2.99 -5.24
N GLU A 162 -9.16 -3.96 -5.30
CA GLU A 162 -9.78 -4.51 -4.09
C GLU A 162 -8.76 -5.25 -3.21
N ARG A 163 -7.89 -6.05 -3.84
CA ARG A 163 -6.90 -6.88 -3.12
C ARG A 163 -5.75 -6.09 -2.54
N TYR A 164 -5.25 -5.08 -3.26
CA TYR A 164 -3.99 -4.41 -2.92
C TYR A 164 -4.15 -2.98 -2.41
N ILE A 165 -5.29 -2.30 -2.67
CA ILE A 165 -5.56 -0.94 -2.23
C ILE A 165 -6.62 -0.98 -1.13
N THR A 166 -6.18 -0.84 0.13
CA THR A 166 -7.05 -0.99 1.31
C THR A 166 -7.49 0.34 1.93
N ASP A 167 -6.89 1.45 1.52
CA ASP A 167 -7.14 2.80 2.06
C ASP A 167 -8.28 3.54 1.36
N ARG A 168 -8.83 2.99 0.28
CA ARG A 168 -9.91 3.56 -0.53
C ARG A 168 -10.99 2.51 -0.81
N ASN A 169 -12.20 2.98 -1.15
CA ASN A 169 -13.34 2.12 -1.45
C ASN A 169 -13.58 1.97 -2.96
N LEU A 170 -14.26 0.90 -3.35
CA LEU A 170 -14.82 0.76 -4.69
C LEU A 170 -16.04 1.72 -4.83
N PRO A 171 -16.30 2.28 -6.03
CA PRO A 171 -15.60 2.05 -7.29
C PRO A 171 -14.37 2.95 -7.50
N ASP A 172 -14.17 3.98 -6.67
CA ASP A 172 -13.20 5.07 -6.89
C ASP A 172 -11.78 4.54 -7.10
N LYS A 173 -11.29 3.63 -6.23
CA LYS A 173 -9.95 3.05 -6.37
C LYS A 173 -9.73 2.31 -7.69
N ALA A 174 -10.75 1.65 -8.22
CA ALA A 174 -10.66 0.94 -9.49
C ALA A 174 -10.71 1.91 -10.68
N ILE A 175 -11.49 2.99 -10.57
CA ILE A 175 -11.55 4.08 -11.55
C ILE A 175 -10.22 4.82 -11.62
N ASP A 176 -9.65 5.19 -10.48
CA ASP A 176 -8.37 5.89 -10.39
C ASP A 176 -7.21 5.07 -11.00
N VAL A 177 -7.15 3.76 -10.68
CA VAL A 177 -6.16 2.84 -11.27
C VAL A 177 -6.32 2.75 -12.78
N LEU A 178 -7.56 2.67 -13.27
CA LEU A 178 -7.84 2.63 -14.72
C LEU A 178 -7.41 3.93 -15.41
N ASP A 179 -7.76 5.08 -14.83
CA ASP A 179 -7.43 6.41 -15.37
C ASP A 179 -5.92 6.62 -15.46
N GLU A 180 -5.18 6.31 -14.39
CA GLU A 180 -3.73 6.41 -14.39
C GLU A 180 -3.07 5.44 -15.37
N SER A 181 -3.60 4.22 -15.50
CA SER A 181 -3.11 3.25 -16.48
C SER A 181 -3.32 3.73 -17.92
N CYS A 182 -4.50 4.28 -18.22
CA CYS A 182 -4.77 4.89 -19.52
C CYS A 182 -3.82 6.06 -19.81
N SER A 183 -3.60 6.94 -18.83
CA SER A 183 -2.66 8.06 -18.94
C SER A 183 -1.24 7.59 -19.20
N LYS A 184 -0.77 6.59 -18.46
CA LYS A 184 0.58 6.02 -18.59
C LYS A 184 0.80 5.36 -19.95
N VAL A 185 -0.17 4.59 -20.43
CA VAL A 185 -0.12 3.93 -21.74
C VAL A 185 -0.15 4.98 -22.86
N SER A 186 -0.99 6.01 -22.74
CA SER A 186 -1.01 7.15 -23.67
C SER A 186 0.36 7.83 -23.74
N LEU A 187 1.02 8.07 -22.59
CA LEU A 187 2.35 8.68 -22.53
C LEU A 187 3.46 7.76 -23.07
N LYS A 188 3.38 6.43 -22.83
CA LYS A 188 4.32 5.45 -23.42
C LYS A 188 4.30 5.51 -24.95
N GLY A 189 3.13 5.76 -25.56
CA GLY A 189 2.97 5.98 -27.00
C GLY A 189 3.66 7.25 -27.51
N TYR A 190 3.94 8.20 -26.64
CA TYR A 190 4.63 9.47 -26.94
C TYR A 190 6.14 9.44 -26.74
N LYS A 191 6.78 8.30 -26.56
CA LYS A 191 8.25 8.23 -26.48
C LYS A 191 8.82 8.73 -27.80
N VAL A 192 9.43 9.92 -27.75
CA VAL A 192 10.14 10.51 -28.87
C VAL A 192 11.28 9.56 -29.25
N PRO A 193 11.42 9.11 -30.51
CA PRO A 193 12.51 8.22 -30.90
C PRO A 193 13.87 8.85 -30.58
N GLU A 194 14.81 8.06 -30.07
CA GLU A 194 16.17 8.52 -29.74
C GLU A 194 16.87 9.24 -30.89
N ASN A 195 16.57 8.82 -32.12
CA ASN A 195 17.06 9.48 -33.34
C ASN A 195 16.56 10.91 -33.50
N LEU A 196 15.37 11.24 -32.98
CA LEU A 196 14.79 12.59 -33.04
C LEU A 196 15.42 13.49 -31.98
N THR A 197 15.63 12.97 -30.76
CA THR A 197 16.34 13.70 -29.69
C THR A 197 17.80 13.95 -30.04
N ALA A 198 18.47 12.99 -30.67
CA ALA A 198 19.85 13.16 -31.16
C ALA A 198 19.95 14.22 -32.26
N LEU A 199 18.98 14.26 -33.18
CA LEU A 199 18.91 15.30 -34.22
C LEU A 199 18.60 16.69 -33.67
N ASP A 200 17.69 16.80 -32.68
CA ASP A 200 17.39 18.09 -32.05
C ASP A 200 18.59 18.60 -31.21
N LEU A 201 19.39 17.73 -30.61
CA LEU A 201 20.65 18.09 -29.97
C LEU A 201 21.69 18.55 -31.00
N ARG A 202 21.81 17.82 -32.13
CA ARG A 202 22.73 18.18 -33.20
C ARG A 202 22.40 19.52 -33.85
N LEU A 203 21.11 19.83 -34.02
CA LEU A 203 20.65 21.14 -34.50
C LEU A 203 21.08 22.28 -33.59
N LYS A 204 20.95 22.11 -32.27
CA LYS A 204 21.41 23.10 -31.27
C LYS A 204 22.92 23.30 -31.30
N GLU A 205 23.69 22.24 -31.52
CA GLU A 205 25.15 22.32 -31.67
C GLU A 205 25.54 23.08 -32.95
N LEU A 206 24.92 22.76 -34.08
CA LEU A 206 25.17 23.44 -35.36
C LEU A 206 24.81 24.94 -35.27
N GLU A 207 23.74 25.27 -34.58
CA GLU A 207 23.33 26.66 -34.34
C GLU A 207 24.37 27.45 -33.55
N LYS A 208 24.90 26.86 -32.46
CA LYS A 208 25.99 27.46 -31.67
C LYS A 208 27.28 27.63 -32.50
N GLN A 209 27.69 26.61 -33.25
CA GLN A 209 28.90 26.64 -34.10
C GLN A 209 28.75 27.71 -35.18
N LYS A 210 27.59 27.85 -35.79
CA LYS A 210 27.28 28.88 -36.76
C LYS A 210 27.36 30.29 -36.16
N GLU A 211 26.81 30.51 -34.96
CA GLU A 211 26.94 31.80 -34.25
C GLU A 211 28.40 32.16 -33.92
N GLU A 212 29.20 31.17 -33.49
CA GLU A 212 30.64 31.35 -33.20
C GLU A 212 31.43 31.67 -34.46
N SER A 213 31.19 30.97 -35.58
CA SER A 213 31.85 31.23 -36.86
C SER A 213 31.49 32.64 -37.42
N ILE A 214 30.27 33.10 -37.21
CA ILE A 214 29.85 34.48 -37.61
C ILE A 214 30.59 35.51 -36.71
N LYS A 215 30.71 35.29 -35.39
CA LYS A 215 31.43 36.18 -34.46
C LYS A 215 32.91 36.28 -34.82
N ASN A 216 33.50 35.17 -35.28
CA ASN A 216 34.91 35.08 -35.65
C ASN A 216 35.19 35.59 -37.11
N GLY A 217 34.16 35.98 -37.85
CA GLY A 217 34.30 36.50 -39.22
C GLY A 217 34.54 35.43 -40.32
N CYS A 218 34.35 34.14 -40.00
CA CYS A 218 34.52 33.01 -40.94
C CYS A 218 33.21 32.74 -41.70
N PHE A 219 32.87 33.60 -42.65
CA PHE A 219 31.59 33.52 -43.38
C PHE A 219 31.45 32.31 -44.29
N GLU A 220 32.54 31.75 -44.82
CA GLU A 220 32.51 30.54 -45.64
C GLU A 220 32.14 29.29 -44.80
N GLU A 221 32.68 29.16 -43.62
CA GLU A 221 32.32 28.11 -42.66
C GLU A 221 30.89 28.23 -42.16
N ALA A 222 30.45 29.44 -41.86
CA ALA A 222 29.07 29.71 -41.47
C ALA A 222 28.05 29.32 -42.57
N SER A 223 28.40 29.50 -43.85
CA SER A 223 27.58 29.08 -44.98
C SER A 223 27.50 27.55 -45.13
N LEU A 224 28.56 26.84 -44.86
CA LEU A 224 28.57 25.35 -44.84
C LEU A 224 27.72 24.82 -43.70
N LEU A 225 27.91 25.33 -42.48
CA LEU A 225 27.10 24.98 -41.30
C LEU A 225 25.60 25.26 -41.49
N GLN A 226 25.24 26.34 -42.22
CA GLN A 226 23.88 26.62 -42.56
C GLN A 226 23.25 25.55 -43.46
N LYS A 227 23.99 25.05 -44.46
CA LYS A 227 23.50 23.96 -45.31
C LYS A 227 23.30 22.67 -44.55
N GLU A 228 24.23 22.34 -43.64
CA GLU A 228 24.09 21.17 -42.76
C GLU A 228 22.88 21.32 -41.83
N GLN A 229 22.64 22.51 -41.27
CA GLN A 229 21.49 22.81 -40.46
C GLN A 229 20.19 22.59 -41.23
N GLU A 230 20.06 23.13 -42.46
CA GLU A 230 18.88 22.97 -43.33
C GLU A 230 18.60 21.49 -43.69
N GLU A 231 19.66 20.69 -43.91
CA GLU A 231 19.50 19.26 -44.16
C GLU A 231 19.05 18.50 -42.92
N ALA A 232 19.59 18.84 -41.73
CA ALA A 232 19.20 18.25 -40.47
C ALA A 232 17.77 18.63 -40.10
N GLU A 233 17.34 19.87 -40.33
CA GLU A 233 15.96 20.33 -40.14
C GLU A 233 14.98 19.56 -41.04
N LYS A 234 15.27 19.40 -42.32
CA LYS A 234 14.44 18.60 -43.24
C LYS A 234 14.32 17.14 -42.79
N LYS A 235 15.41 16.55 -42.30
CA LYS A 235 15.36 15.18 -41.76
C LYS A 235 14.52 15.11 -40.47
N SER A 236 14.68 16.07 -39.55
CA SER A 236 13.89 16.16 -38.32
C SER A 236 12.39 16.31 -38.63
N GLU A 237 12.03 17.20 -39.59
CA GLU A 237 10.64 17.39 -39.99
C GLU A 237 10.02 16.15 -40.65
N GLN A 238 10.78 15.44 -41.49
CA GLN A 238 10.31 14.18 -42.09
C GLN A 238 10.10 13.10 -41.03
N LEU A 239 10.99 13.00 -40.06
CA LEU A 239 10.87 12.06 -38.95
C LEU A 239 9.70 12.43 -38.03
N LYS A 240 9.50 13.72 -37.71
CA LYS A 240 8.34 14.23 -36.95
C LYS A 240 7.03 13.91 -37.67
N LYS A 241 6.92 14.15 -38.99
CA LYS A 241 5.74 13.80 -39.79
C LYS A 241 5.48 12.28 -39.85
N ARG A 242 6.53 11.46 -39.96
CA ARG A 242 6.40 9.99 -39.90
C ARG A 242 5.98 9.49 -38.52
N PHE A 243 6.53 10.09 -37.47
CA PHE A 243 6.17 9.77 -36.07
C PHE A 243 4.70 10.14 -35.79
N GLN A 244 4.27 11.35 -36.18
CA GLN A 244 2.87 11.77 -36.03
C GLN A 244 1.89 10.87 -36.79
N LYS A 245 2.22 10.45 -38.04
CA LYS A 245 1.39 9.50 -38.78
C LYS A 245 1.34 8.12 -38.13
N LYS A 246 2.43 7.65 -37.51
CA LYS A 246 2.50 6.36 -36.84
C LYS A 246 1.73 6.37 -35.51
N THR A 247 1.79 7.47 -34.77
CA THR A 247 1.06 7.67 -33.51
C THR A 247 -0.44 7.86 -33.73
N SER A 248 -0.86 8.42 -34.88
CA SER A 248 -2.28 8.58 -35.21
C SER A 248 -2.93 7.32 -35.79
N SER A 249 -2.15 6.29 -36.16
CA SER A 249 -2.67 5.08 -36.82
C SER A 249 -2.77 3.85 -35.91
N SER A 250 -2.16 3.84 -34.73
CA SER A 250 -2.29 2.76 -33.74
C SER A 250 -2.73 3.34 -32.41
N GLN A 251 -3.94 3.05 -31.99
CA GLN A 251 -4.38 3.31 -30.63
C GLN A 251 -3.65 2.32 -29.70
N PRO A 252 -2.88 2.78 -28.71
CA PRO A 252 -2.24 1.90 -27.76
C PRO A 252 -3.32 1.19 -26.92
N GLU A 253 -3.10 -0.08 -26.61
CA GLU A 253 -4.01 -0.90 -25.82
C GLU A 253 -3.56 -0.91 -24.35
N VAL A 254 -4.52 -0.77 -23.45
CA VAL A 254 -4.33 -0.96 -22.00
C VAL A 254 -4.57 -2.43 -21.67
N THR A 255 -3.56 -3.06 -21.07
CA THR A 255 -3.55 -4.48 -20.72
C THR A 255 -3.60 -4.67 -19.20
N GLU A 256 -3.79 -5.92 -18.77
CA GLU A 256 -3.67 -6.30 -17.35
C GLU A 256 -2.29 -5.94 -16.76
N GLU A 257 -1.22 -6.06 -17.57
CA GLU A 257 0.14 -5.72 -17.13
C GLU A 257 0.29 -4.24 -16.81
N ASP A 258 -0.34 -3.35 -17.58
CA ASP A 258 -0.31 -1.90 -17.33
C ASP A 258 -1.06 -1.55 -16.03
N ILE A 259 -2.19 -2.21 -15.77
CA ILE A 259 -2.92 -2.11 -14.48
C ILE A 259 -2.03 -2.58 -13.33
N ALA A 260 -1.39 -3.75 -13.46
CA ALA A 260 -0.49 -4.29 -12.45
C ALA A 260 0.72 -3.37 -12.18
N GLU A 261 1.24 -2.70 -13.22
CA GLU A 261 2.32 -1.72 -13.10
C GLU A 261 1.90 -0.50 -12.27
N VAL A 262 0.68 0.02 -12.46
CA VAL A 262 0.15 1.15 -11.70
C VAL A 262 -0.11 0.75 -10.25
N VAL A 263 -0.79 -0.37 -10.02
CA VAL A 263 -1.01 -0.88 -8.66
C VAL A 263 0.31 -1.12 -7.93
N SER A 264 1.33 -1.64 -8.62
CA SER A 264 2.67 -1.83 -8.06
C SER A 264 3.33 -0.50 -7.69
N SER A 265 3.15 0.55 -8.49
CA SER A 265 3.72 1.88 -8.21
C SER A 265 3.10 2.53 -6.98
N TRP A 266 1.80 2.34 -6.77
CA TRP A 266 1.06 2.90 -5.62
C TRP A 266 1.34 2.15 -4.33
N THR A 267 1.25 0.83 -4.39
CA THR A 267 1.38 -0.04 -3.21
C THR A 267 2.81 -0.44 -2.91
N LYS A 268 3.74 -0.19 -3.85
CA LYS A 268 5.13 -0.68 -3.84
C LYS A 268 5.24 -2.21 -3.77
N ILE A 269 4.15 -2.92 -4.05
CA ILE A 269 4.09 -4.37 -4.12
C ILE A 269 4.39 -4.77 -5.57
N PRO A 270 5.31 -5.70 -5.84
CA PRO A 270 5.59 -6.16 -7.20
C PRO A 270 4.47 -7.05 -7.72
N VAL A 271 3.30 -6.47 -8.03
CA VAL A 271 2.07 -7.20 -8.43
C VAL A 271 2.30 -8.03 -9.68
N GLN A 272 3.12 -7.56 -10.63
CA GLN A 272 3.51 -8.32 -11.82
C GLN A 272 4.23 -9.63 -11.46
N LYS A 273 5.11 -9.60 -10.46
CA LYS A 273 5.79 -10.80 -9.97
C LYS A 273 4.86 -11.72 -9.18
N LEU A 274 3.78 -11.20 -8.63
CA LEU A 274 2.77 -12.00 -7.90
C LEU A 274 1.74 -12.66 -8.83
N ALA A 275 1.54 -12.13 -10.04
CA ALA A 275 0.69 -12.72 -11.07
C ALA A 275 1.37 -13.90 -11.82
N GLU A 276 2.71 -13.88 -11.94
CA GLU A 276 3.43 -15.09 -12.38
C GLU A 276 3.18 -16.22 -11.38
N SER A 277 2.60 -17.29 -11.88
CA SER A 277 2.04 -18.42 -11.11
C SER A 277 2.65 -18.55 -9.69
N ASP A 278 1.92 -18.12 -8.68
CA ASP A 278 2.26 -18.28 -7.24
C ASP A 278 2.80 -19.69 -6.96
N THR A 279 2.34 -20.67 -7.75
CA THR A 279 2.74 -22.08 -7.69
C THR A 279 4.20 -22.31 -8.03
N ASP A 280 4.77 -21.64 -9.04
CA ASP A 280 6.16 -21.86 -9.44
C ASP A 280 7.16 -21.13 -8.55
N ARG A 281 6.78 -19.97 -8.00
CA ARG A 281 7.56 -19.30 -6.95
C ARG A 281 7.60 -20.11 -5.66
N LEU A 282 6.47 -20.65 -5.24
CA LEU A 282 6.38 -21.51 -4.05
C LEU A 282 7.15 -22.83 -4.21
N LYS A 283 7.27 -23.36 -5.42
CA LYS A 283 8.14 -24.52 -5.70
C LYS A 283 9.61 -24.18 -5.51
N LYS A 284 10.02 -22.98 -5.93
CA LYS A 284 11.40 -22.50 -5.87
C LYS A 284 11.76 -21.85 -4.54
N LEU A 285 10.77 -21.54 -3.68
CA LEU A 285 10.97 -20.82 -2.41
C LEU A 285 12.07 -21.45 -1.55
N GLU A 286 12.04 -22.77 -1.38
CA GLU A 286 13.03 -23.50 -0.58
C GLU A 286 14.46 -23.30 -1.14
N SER A 287 14.64 -23.37 -2.46
CA SER A 287 15.95 -23.17 -3.11
C SER A 287 16.45 -21.73 -3.00
N VAL A 288 15.54 -20.74 -3.08
CA VAL A 288 15.88 -19.31 -2.93
C VAL A 288 16.32 -19.02 -1.49
N LEU A 289 15.59 -19.52 -0.49
CA LEU A 289 15.95 -19.35 0.93
C LEU A 289 17.30 -20.02 1.25
N HIS A 290 17.60 -21.18 0.69
CA HIS A 290 18.89 -21.87 0.90
C HIS A 290 20.08 -21.13 0.28
N GLN A 291 19.90 -20.25 -0.71
CA GLN A 291 20.99 -19.43 -1.25
C GLN A 291 21.53 -18.42 -0.23
N ARG A 292 20.67 -17.96 0.69
CA ARG A 292 21.03 -16.96 1.72
C ARG A 292 21.24 -17.56 3.10
N VAL A 293 20.41 -18.54 3.46
CA VAL A 293 20.41 -19.15 4.81
C VAL A 293 21.12 -20.49 4.77
N ILE A 294 22.27 -20.54 5.43
CA ILE A 294 23.15 -21.72 5.45
C ILE A 294 23.00 -22.46 6.77
N GLY A 295 22.89 -23.78 6.72
CA GLY A 295 22.91 -24.66 7.89
C GLY A 295 21.64 -24.72 8.72
N GLN A 296 20.50 -24.25 8.19
CA GLN A 296 19.19 -24.28 8.85
C GLN A 296 18.13 -24.96 7.97
N GLU A 297 18.45 -26.16 7.47
CA GLU A 297 17.63 -26.86 6.47
C GLU A 297 16.20 -27.14 6.97
N GLU A 298 16.05 -27.57 8.22
CA GLU A 298 14.74 -27.86 8.81
C GLU A 298 13.89 -26.59 8.96
N ALA A 299 14.52 -25.46 9.32
CA ALA A 299 13.84 -24.16 9.43
C ALA A 299 13.32 -23.69 8.08
N VAL A 300 14.15 -23.74 7.04
CA VAL A 300 13.77 -23.37 5.67
C VAL A 300 12.65 -24.24 5.14
N LYS A 301 12.75 -25.57 5.33
CA LYS A 301 11.69 -26.51 4.92
C LYS A 301 10.37 -26.28 5.66
N ALA A 302 10.42 -25.96 6.96
CA ALA A 302 9.23 -25.70 7.76
C ALA A 302 8.52 -24.43 7.28
N VAL A 303 9.26 -23.34 7.07
CA VAL A 303 8.72 -22.08 6.54
C VAL A 303 8.12 -22.30 5.15
N ALA A 304 8.86 -22.94 4.22
CA ALA A 304 8.37 -23.19 2.87
C ALA A 304 7.11 -24.06 2.84
N ARG A 305 7.00 -25.05 3.74
CA ARG A 305 5.79 -25.87 3.88
C ARG A 305 4.60 -25.09 4.42
N ALA A 306 4.81 -24.25 5.41
CA ALA A 306 3.74 -23.45 6.02
C ALA A 306 3.19 -22.45 5.00
N GLU A 307 4.06 -21.78 4.24
CA GLU A 307 3.69 -20.86 3.16
C GLU A 307 2.90 -21.55 2.04
N LYS A 308 3.34 -22.74 1.62
CA LYS A 308 2.60 -23.54 0.64
C LYS A 308 1.20 -23.90 1.13
N ARG A 309 1.06 -24.29 2.41
CA ARG A 309 -0.26 -24.58 3.02
C ARG A 309 -1.17 -23.36 3.09
N GLY A 310 -0.63 -22.21 3.47
CA GLY A 310 -1.38 -20.95 3.58
C GLY A 310 -2.02 -20.53 2.26
N ARG A 311 -1.31 -20.71 1.13
CA ARG A 311 -1.78 -20.27 -0.19
C ARG A 311 -2.67 -21.26 -0.94
N VAL A 312 -2.69 -22.53 -0.57
CA VAL A 312 -3.60 -23.55 -1.18
C VAL A 312 -5.06 -23.35 -0.73
N GLY A 313 -5.37 -22.34 0.08
CA GLY A 313 -6.74 -22.03 0.51
C GLY A 313 -7.27 -22.90 1.64
N LEU A 314 -6.40 -23.66 2.32
CA LEU A 314 -6.77 -24.49 3.48
C LEU A 314 -6.84 -23.69 4.78
N LYS A 315 -6.46 -22.40 4.76
CA LYS A 315 -6.42 -21.51 5.91
C LYS A 315 -7.59 -20.51 5.84
N ASP A 316 -8.05 -20.06 7.01
CA ASP A 316 -9.04 -18.98 7.11
C ASP A 316 -8.48 -17.71 6.45
N PRO A 317 -9.17 -17.13 5.44
CA PRO A 317 -8.70 -15.94 4.73
C PRO A 317 -8.57 -14.69 5.61
N LYS A 318 -9.14 -14.70 6.80
CA LYS A 318 -9.02 -13.58 7.76
C LYS A 318 -7.69 -13.59 8.51
N ARG A 319 -7.03 -14.75 8.64
CA ARG A 319 -5.78 -14.89 9.40
C ARG A 319 -4.56 -14.45 8.59
N PRO A 320 -3.46 -14.04 9.24
CA PRO A 320 -2.19 -13.77 8.58
C PRO A 320 -1.74 -14.92 7.68
N ILE A 321 -0.99 -14.63 6.60
CA ILE A 321 -0.50 -15.64 5.65
C ILE A 321 0.25 -16.76 6.38
N GLY A 322 1.16 -16.38 7.31
CA GLY A 322 1.92 -17.32 8.13
C GLY A 322 2.26 -16.71 9.49
N SER A 323 2.35 -17.55 10.51
CA SER A 323 2.77 -17.16 11.85
C SER A 323 3.82 -18.13 12.38
N PHE A 324 5.01 -17.60 12.71
CA PHE A 324 6.18 -18.41 13.05
C PHE A 324 6.78 -17.96 14.38
N LEU A 325 7.23 -18.91 15.20
CA LEU A 325 8.06 -18.65 16.36
C LEU A 325 9.45 -19.26 16.14
N PHE A 326 10.46 -18.42 16.01
CA PHE A 326 11.86 -18.82 15.81
C PHE A 326 12.59 -18.87 17.15
N LEU A 327 13.01 -20.05 17.57
CA LEU A 327 13.69 -20.31 18.83
C LEU A 327 15.17 -20.61 18.59
N GLY A 328 16.04 -20.06 19.41
CA GLY A 328 17.47 -20.39 19.35
C GLY A 328 18.38 -19.25 19.81
N PRO A 329 19.69 -19.51 19.96
CA PRO A 329 20.65 -18.50 20.38
C PRO A 329 20.79 -17.36 19.39
N THR A 330 21.42 -16.27 19.83
CA THR A 330 21.74 -15.14 18.93
C THR A 330 22.75 -15.54 17.86
N GLY A 331 22.65 -14.96 16.66
CA GLY A 331 23.63 -15.17 15.58
C GLY A 331 23.43 -16.44 14.76
N VAL A 332 22.38 -17.24 14.95
CA VAL A 332 22.14 -18.48 14.19
C VAL A 332 21.39 -18.28 12.86
N GLY A 333 21.00 -17.04 12.52
CA GLY A 333 20.36 -16.72 11.26
C GLY A 333 18.85 -16.48 11.31
N LYS A 334 18.23 -16.29 12.49
CA LYS A 334 16.78 -16.01 12.64
C LYS A 334 16.35 -14.79 11.84
N THR A 335 17.02 -13.65 12.04
CA THR A 335 16.73 -12.40 11.33
C THR A 335 17.05 -12.50 9.84
N GLU A 336 18.10 -13.24 9.46
CA GLU A 336 18.47 -13.41 8.05
C GLU A 336 17.42 -14.25 7.28
N LEU A 337 16.86 -15.30 7.91
CA LEU A 337 15.76 -16.05 7.32
C LEU A 337 14.52 -15.17 7.14
N SER A 338 14.24 -14.25 8.09
CA SER A 338 13.12 -13.31 7.99
C SER A 338 13.32 -12.33 6.82
N LYS A 339 14.53 -11.80 6.60
CA LYS A 339 14.87 -10.94 5.46
C LYS A 339 14.77 -11.70 4.14
N ALA A 340 15.34 -12.91 4.08
CA ALA A 340 15.27 -13.75 2.90
C ALA A 340 13.82 -14.10 2.54
N LEU A 341 12.95 -14.31 3.53
CA LEU A 341 11.54 -14.55 3.32
C LEU A 341 10.82 -13.30 2.79
N ALA A 342 11.11 -12.11 3.33
CA ALA A 342 10.54 -10.85 2.85
C ALA A 342 10.90 -10.61 1.38
N GLU A 343 12.16 -10.80 1.00
CA GLU A 343 12.62 -10.68 -0.38
C GLU A 343 11.96 -11.73 -1.30
N ALA A 344 11.88 -12.98 -0.86
CA ALA A 344 11.29 -14.05 -1.65
C ALA A 344 9.77 -13.88 -1.85
N MET A 345 9.06 -13.40 -0.82
CA MET A 345 7.60 -13.26 -0.83
C MET A 345 7.14 -11.96 -1.46
N PHE A 346 7.79 -10.84 -1.10
CA PHE A 346 7.35 -9.50 -1.46
C PHE A 346 8.33 -8.75 -2.38
N GLY A 347 9.45 -9.40 -2.74
CA GLY A 347 10.39 -8.90 -3.75
C GLY A 347 11.41 -7.87 -3.27
N ASN A 348 11.33 -7.42 -2.00
CA ASN A 348 12.28 -6.49 -1.40
C ASN A 348 12.49 -6.83 0.09
N GLU A 349 13.72 -6.71 0.58
CA GLU A 349 14.04 -6.84 2.01
C GLU A 349 13.39 -5.74 2.87
N GLU A 350 13.18 -4.55 2.30
CA GLU A 350 12.53 -3.41 2.96
C GLU A 350 11.06 -3.68 3.30
N SER A 351 10.46 -4.72 2.71
CA SER A 351 9.11 -5.20 3.08
C SER A 351 9.10 -5.91 4.43
N MET A 352 10.20 -5.88 5.19
CA MET A 352 10.26 -6.37 6.56
C MET A 352 10.15 -5.21 7.56
N ILE A 353 9.11 -5.27 8.39
CA ILE A 353 8.90 -4.35 9.52
C ILE A 353 9.46 -5.04 10.77
N ARG A 354 10.51 -4.49 11.36
CA ARG A 354 11.11 -5.02 12.59
C ARG A 354 10.64 -4.23 13.79
N VAL A 355 10.15 -4.94 14.80
CA VAL A 355 9.71 -4.38 16.07
C VAL A 355 10.50 -5.06 17.19
N ASP A 356 11.34 -4.30 17.89
CA ASP A 356 12.11 -4.80 19.02
C ASP A 356 11.26 -4.79 20.30
N MET A 357 11.00 -5.97 20.86
CA MET A 357 10.15 -6.09 22.03
C MET A 357 10.82 -5.58 23.32
N SER A 358 12.11 -5.31 23.30
CA SER A 358 12.79 -4.62 24.41
C SER A 358 12.27 -3.20 24.65
N GLU A 359 11.72 -2.56 23.61
CA GLU A 359 11.09 -1.24 23.70
C GLU A 359 9.66 -1.29 24.29
N TYR A 360 9.06 -2.49 24.37
CA TYR A 360 7.67 -2.73 24.78
C TYR A 360 7.55 -3.54 26.08
N MET A 361 8.52 -3.35 26.98
CA MET A 361 8.54 -4.01 28.29
C MET A 361 7.55 -3.41 29.28
N GLU A 362 7.20 -2.14 29.11
CA GLU A 362 6.35 -1.41 30.04
C GLU A 362 4.91 -1.26 29.49
N LYS A 363 3.93 -1.22 30.40
CA LYS A 363 2.51 -1.14 30.03
C LYS A 363 2.17 0.05 29.13
N HIS A 364 2.75 1.22 29.38
CA HIS A 364 2.50 2.41 28.56
C HIS A 364 3.14 2.33 27.16
N SER A 365 4.16 1.49 26.97
CA SER A 365 4.77 1.29 25.65
C SER A 365 3.83 0.57 24.67
N VAL A 366 2.86 -0.22 25.18
CA VAL A 366 1.85 -0.89 24.36
C VAL A 366 0.99 0.14 23.60
N SER A 367 0.70 1.29 24.21
CA SER A 367 -0.02 2.39 23.56
C SER A 367 0.74 2.97 22.37
N LYS A 368 2.07 2.87 22.32
CA LYS A 368 2.85 3.28 21.15
C LYS A 368 2.65 2.34 19.96
N MET A 369 2.29 1.08 20.21
CA MET A 369 2.08 0.09 19.15
C MET A 369 0.80 0.32 18.38
N ILE A 370 -0.33 0.59 19.08
CA ILE A 370 -1.68 0.72 18.51
C ILE A 370 -2.27 2.13 18.61
N GLY A 371 -1.56 3.05 19.29
CA GLY A 371 -2.01 4.42 19.56
C GLY A 371 -2.57 4.60 20.97
N SER A 372 -2.52 5.84 21.48
CA SER A 372 -3.03 6.20 22.80
C SER A 372 -4.55 6.40 22.76
N PRO A 373 -5.30 5.97 23.78
CA PRO A 373 -6.74 6.24 23.88
C PRO A 373 -7.05 7.74 23.89
N PRO A 374 -8.30 8.15 23.52
CA PRO A 374 -8.71 9.53 23.59
C PRO A 374 -8.51 10.14 24.98
N GLY A 375 -7.90 11.34 25.03
CA GLY A 375 -7.63 12.05 26.28
C GLY A 375 -6.24 11.84 26.88
N TYR A 376 -5.40 10.98 26.31
CA TYR A 376 -4.00 10.82 26.70
C TYR A 376 -3.05 11.56 25.75
N VAL A 377 -1.89 11.99 26.28
CA VAL A 377 -0.83 12.62 25.48
C VAL A 377 -0.39 11.66 24.37
N GLY A 378 -0.27 12.16 23.12
CA GLY A 378 0.08 11.34 21.95
C GLY A 378 -1.09 10.66 21.24
N HIS A 379 -2.35 11.01 21.53
CA HIS A 379 -3.53 10.47 20.82
C HIS A 379 -3.55 10.85 19.32
N GLU A 380 -3.01 12.01 18.96
CA GLU A 380 -2.92 12.45 17.56
C GLU A 380 -1.83 11.69 16.78
N GLU A 381 -0.80 11.23 17.48
CA GLU A 381 0.22 10.34 16.93
C GLU A 381 -0.38 8.94 16.83
N GLY A 382 -0.55 8.41 15.62
CA GLY A 382 -1.03 7.03 15.40
C GLY A 382 -0.10 6.00 16.04
N GLY A 383 -0.55 4.74 16.19
CA GLY A 383 0.31 3.67 16.64
C GLY A 383 1.38 3.31 15.62
N GLN A 384 2.62 3.17 16.04
CA GLN A 384 3.75 2.89 15.13
C GLN A 384 3.52 1.63 14.30
N LEU A 385 3.10 0.52 14.92
CA LEU A 385 2.83 -0.72 14.20
C LEU A 385 1.61 -0.59 13.29
N SER A 386 0.52 0.00 13.79
CA SER A 386 -0.71 0.15 13.03
C SER A 386 -0.52 1.02 11.79
N ASP A 387 0.22 2.12 11.88
CA ASP A 387 0.50 2.98 10.73
C ASP A 387 1.48 2.33 9.73
N GLN A 388 2.48 1.59 10.21
CA GLN A 388 3.41 0.84 9.34
C GLN A 388 2.69 -0.26 8.55
N VAL A 389 1.84 -1.06 9.21
CA VAL A 389 1.09 -2.13 8.54
C VAL A 389 0.05 -1.55 7.58
N ARG A 390 -0.60 -0.44 7.93
CA ARG A 390 -1.54 0.24 7.05
C ARG A 390 -0.87 0.75 5.78
N THR A 391 0.36 1.27 5.87
CA THR A 391 1.12 1.75 4.71
C THR A 391 1.78 0.62 3.93
N HIS A 392 2.10 -0.50 4.59
CA HIS A 392 2.73 -1.68 3.99
C HIS A 392 1.98 -2.96 4.36
N PRO A 393 0.77 -3.18 3.82
CA PRO A 393 -0.07 -4.33 4.18
C PRO A 393 0.53 -5.68 3.76
N TYR A 394 1.43 -5.70 2.78
CA TYR A 394 2.16 -6.88 2.34
C TYR A 394 3.59 -6.83 2.88
N SER A 395 3.77 -7.31 4.10
CA SER A 395 5.06 -7.24 4.80
C SER A 395 5.31 -8.45 5.68
N VAL A 396 6.58 -8.65 6.01
CA VAL A 396 7.00 -9.57 7.07
C VAL A 396 7.16 -8.76 8.36
N LEU A 397 6.36 -9.10 9.36
CA LEU A 397 6.45 -8.48 10.69
C LEU A 397 7.37 -9.33 11.54
N LEU A 398 8.52 -8.78 11.91
CA LEU A 398 9.48 -9.43 12.79
C LEU A 398 9.40 -8.83 14.19
N PHE A 399 8.83 -9.57 15.13
CA PHE A 399 8.86 -9.26 16.56
C PHE A 399 10.08 -9.91 17.20
N ASP A 400 11.09 -9.09 17.46
CA ASP A 400 12.38 -9.58 17.98
C ASP A 400 12.36 -9.64 19.52
N GLU A 401 12.89 -10.72 20.11
CA GLU A 401 12.95 -10.97 21.54
C GLU A 401 11.59 -10.91 22.25
N ILE A 402 10.61 -11.65 21.71
CA ILE A 402 9.20 -11.62 22.16
C ILE A 402 9.03 -11.95 23.66
N GLU A 403 9.96 -12.71 24.28
CA GLU A 403 9.95 -13.02 25.69
C GLU A 403 10.10 -11.80 26.60
N LYS A 404 10.58 -10.66 26.08
CA LYS A 404 10.74 -9.41 26.82
C LYS A 404 9.48 -8.54 26.81
N ALA A 405 8.53 -8.85 25.94
CA ALA A 405 7.33 -8.06 25.78
C ALA A 405 6.43 -8.06 27.03
N HIS A 406 5.78 -6.92 27.27
CA HIS A 406 4.74 -6.83 28.31
C HIS A 406 3.58 -7.80 27.99
N PRO A 407 2.92 -8.39 29.00
CA PRO A 407 1.79 -9.32 28.80
C PRO A 407 0.66 -8.79 27.92
N ASP A 408 0.40 -7.48 27.91
CA ASP A 408 -0.63 -6.87 27.07
C ASP A 408 -0.30 -6.93 25.58
N VAL A 409 0.99 -7.00 25.20
CA VAL A 409 1.40 -7.21 23.79
C VAL A 409 0.91 -8.56 23.29
N PHE A 410 0.98 -9.59 24.13
CA PHE A 410 0.46 -10.92 23.75
C PHE A 410 -1.03 -10.92 23.50
N ASN A 411 -1.81 -10.09 24.21
CA ASN A 411 -3.24 -9.97 23.97
C ASN A 411 -3.52 -9.35 22.58
N ILE A 412 -2.72 -8.36 22.16
CA ILE A 412 -2.80 -7.78 20.83
C ILE A 412 -2.42 -8.79 19.76
N LEU A 413 -1.31 -9.52 19.98
CA LEU A 413 -0.87 -10.55 19.05
C LEU A 413 -1.88 -11.70 18.93
N LEU A 414 -2.54 -12.09 20.01
CA LEU A 414 -3.62 -13.06 19.98
C LEU A 414 -4.77 -12.59 19.08
N GLN A 415 -5.18 -11.32 19.18
CA GLN A 415 -6.21 -10.76 18.31
C GLN A 415 -5.76 -10.77 16.84
N VAL A 416 -4.50 -10.41 16.56
CA VAL A 416 -3.95 -10.47 15.20
C VAL A 416 -3.93 -11.90 14.65
N LEU A 417 -3.52 -12.87 15.46
CA LEU A 417 -3.39 -14.28 15.06
C LEU A 417 -4.76 -14.96 14.87
N ASP A 418 -5.81 -14.51 15.58
CA ASP A 418 -7.16 -15.08 15.49
C ASP A 418 -8.04 -14.36 14.48
N ASP A 419 -8.15 -13.04 14.62
CA ASP A 419 -9.08 -12.22 13.83
C ASP A 419 -8.42 -11.60 12.60
N GLY A 420 -7.07 -11.63 12.53
CA GLY A 420 -6.28 -11.02 11.45
C GLY A 420 -6.37 -9.51 11.38
N HIS A 421 -6.90 -8.84 12.39
CA HIS A 421 -6.98 -7.40 12.43
C HIS A 421 -6.93 -6.85 13.87
N ILE A 422 -6.56 -5.59 13.99
CA ILE A 422 -6.68 -4.81 15.23
C ILE A 422 -7.44 -3.53 14.95
N THR A 423 -8.02 -2.95 16.01
CA THR A 423 -8.61 -1.61 15.95
C THR A 423 -7.65 -0.63 16.61
N ASP A 424 -7.23 0.39 15.86
CA ASP A 424 -6.36 1.44 16.41
C ASP A 424 -7.12 2.39 17.35
N SER A 425 -6.37 3.29 18.00
CA SER A 425 -6.94 4.30 18.90
C SER A 425 -7.92 5.27 18.22
N LYS A 426 -7.87 5.40 16.90
CA LYS A 426 -8.77 6.24 16.07
C LYS A 426 -10.01 5.46 15.62
N GLY A 427 -10.19 4.22 16.07
CA GLY A 427 -11.30 3.36 15.67
C GLY A 427 -11.17 2.74 14.26
N ARG A 428 -9.98 2.83 13.62
CA ARG A 428 -9.75 2.27 12.30
C ARG A 428 -9.35 0.80 12.43
N LYS A 429 -9.90 -0.03 11.56
CA LYS A 429 -9.57 -1.43 11.46
C LYS A 429 -8.29 -1.59 10.62
N ILE A 430 -7.24 -2.18 11.20
CA ILE A 430 -5.96 -2.46 10.53
C ILE A 430 -5.91 -3.94 10.22
N ASP A 431 -5.76 -4.28 8.96
CA ASP A 431 -5.77 -5.66 8.45
C ASP A 431 -4.35 -6.24 8.37
N PHE A 432 -4.17 -7.43 8.96
CA PHE A 432 -2.93 -8.20 8.97
C PHE A 432 -3.04 -9.49 8.14
N SER A 433 -4.15 -9.71 7.44
CA SER A 433 -4.38 -10.95 6.68
C SER A 433 -3.32 -11.19 5.59
N ASN A 434 -2.73 -10.13 5.07
CA ASN A 434 -1.71 -10.18 4.02
C ASN A 434 -0.27 -10.14 4.57
N THR A 435 -0.07 -10.23 5.89
CA THR A 435 1.24 -10.20 6.52
C THR A 435 1.73 -11.60 6.89
N VAL A 436 3.06 -11.75 6.98
CA VAL A 436 3.71 -12.91 7.59
C VAL A 436 4.28 -12.48 8.94
N ILE A 437 3.87 -13.16 10.01
CA ILE A 437 4.28 -12.82 11.37
C ILE A 437 5.41 -13.75 11.81
N ILE A 438 6.54 -13.19 12.16
CA ILE A 438 7.70 -13.90 12.69
C ILE A 438 8.02 -13.33 14.07
N MET A 439 8.07 -14.19 15.06
CA MET A 439 8.47 -13.87 16.41
C MET A 439 9.79 -14.57 16.70
N THR A 440 10.80 -13.88 17.23
CA THR A 440 12.03 -14.51 17.63
C THR A 440 12.12 -14.57 19.15
N SER A 441 12.72 -15.64 19.67
CA SER A 441 13.01 -15.77 21.08
C SER A 441 14.34 -16.49 21.31
N ASN A 442 15.02 -16.10 22.38
CA ASN A 442 16.21 -16.76 22.87
C ASN A 442 15.88 -17.81 23.93
N ALA A 443 14.60 -18.08 24.21
CA ALA A 443 14.15 -19.15 25.11
C ALA A 443 14.71 -20.50 24.65
N GLY A 444 15.20 -21.29 25.59
CA GLY A 444 15.81 -22.58 25.29
C GLY A 444 17.23 -22.53 24.72
N ALA A 445 17.84 -21.34 24.59
CA ALA A 445 19.18 -21.20 24.01
C ALA A 445 20.25 -22.02 24.80
N LYS A 446 20.13 -22.13 26.12
CA LYS A 446 21.03 -22.95 26.96
C LYS A 446 20.91 -24.44 26.64
N ALA A 447 19.70 -24.92 26.39
CA ALA A 447 19.46 -26.32 26.04
C ALA A 447 20.00 -26.68 24.64
N ILE A 448 20.17 -25.69 23.77
CA ILE A 448 20.74 -25.84 22.41
C ILE A 448 22.28 -25.85 22.48
N ILE A 449 22.87 -24.96 23.28
CA ILE A 449 24.35 -24.80 23.39
C ILE A 449 24.96 -25.93 24.23
N GLU A 450 24.32 -26.31 25.33
CA GLU A 450 24.77 -27.35 26.23
C GLU A 450 23.73 -28.47 26.37
N PRO A 451 23.63 -29.39 25.38
CA PRO A 451 22.71 -30.51 25.50
C PRO A 451 23.11 -31.37 26.72
N LYS A 452 22.22 -31.43 27.72
CA LYS A 452 22.43 -32.29 28.90
C LYS A 452 22.53 -33.73 28.43
N LYS A 453 23.74 -34.26 28.39
CA LYS A 453 23.99 -35.69 28.20
C LYS A 453 23.61 -36.43 29.51
N LEU A 454 22.36 -36.83 29.60
CA LEU A 454 21.87 -37.72 30.68
C LEU A 454 21.90 -39.16 30.15
N GLY A 455 22.87 -39.94 30.63
CA GLY A 455 22.87 -41.40 30.46
C GLY A 455 24.07 -41.97 29.70
N PHE A 456 24.54 -43.10 30.17
CA PHE A 456 25.63 -43.90 29.62
C PHE A 456 25.31 -44.39 28.20
N ALA A 457 26.27 -44.23 27.29
CA ALA A 457 26.38 -44.90 25.98
C ALA A 457 25.10 -44.95 25.13
N ALA A 458 24.82 -43.84 24.41
CA ALA A 458 24.00 -43.92 23.23
C ALA A 458 24.88 -43.68 22.00
N LYS A 459 24.74 -44.54 21.00
CA LYS A 459 25.32 -44.39 19.66
C LYS A 459 24.96 -43.01 19.12
N ASP A 460 25.89 -42.36 18.43
CA ASP A 460 25.67 -41.11 17.70
C ASP A 460 24.51 -41.28 16.69
N ASP A 461 23.31 -40.92 17.11
CA ASP A 461 22.14 -40.80 16.25
C ASP A 461 21.75 -39.31 16.17
N PRO A 462 22.23 -38.60 15.14
CA PRO A 462 21.99 -37.16 14.98
C PRO A 462 20.49 -36.80 14.94
N ALA A 463 19.63 -37.69 14.42
CA ALA A 463 18.20 -37.47 14.35
C ALA A 463 17.49 -37.62 15.71
N GLY A 464 17.99 -38.53 16.57
CA GLY A 464 17.51 -38.71 17.92
C GLY A 464 17.90 -37.54 18.83
N ASP A 465 19.11 -37.02 18.68
CA ASP A 465 19.61 -35.89 19.46
C ASP A 465 18.85 -34.60 19.14
N TYR A 466 18.49 -34.39 17.89
CA TYR A 466 17.65 -33.23 17.47
C TYR A 466 16.25 -33.29 18.10
N LYS A 467 15.60 -34.44 18.07
CA LYS A 467 14.25 -34.58 18.65
C LYS A 467 14.28 -34.32 20.17
N ARG A 468 15.30 -34.80 20.89
CA ARG A 468 15.46 -34.53 22.33
C ARG A 468 15.71 -33.06 22.61
N MET A 469 16.61 -32.44 21.87
CA MET A 469 16.88 -31.01 21.97
C MET A 469 15.60 -30.18 21.72
N LYS A 470 14.86 -30.48 20.67
CA LYS A 470 13.60 -29.82 20.36
C LYS A 470 12.58 -29.97 21.50
N GLN A 471 12.50 -31.15 22.13
CA GLN A 471 11.60 -31.40 23.23
C GLN A 471 11.97 -30.57 24.48
N ASN A 472 13.25 -30.53 24.85
CA ASN A 472 13.72 -29.71 25.95
C ASN A 472 13.46 -28.22 25.76
N VAL A 473 13.71 -27.72 24.55
CA VAL A 473 13.40 -26.32 24.16
C VAL A 473 11.89 -26.04 24.26
N MET A 474 11.07 -26.96 23.76
CA MET A 474 9.61 -26.83 23.85
C MET A 474 9.08 -26.82 25.28
N ASP A 475 9.71 -27.57 26.19
CA ASP A 475 9.30 -27.59 27.58
C ASP A 475 9.66 -26.27 28.30
N GLU A 476 10.80 -25.66 27.99
CA GLU A 476 11.12 -24.30 28.45
C GLU A 476 10.18 -23.24 27.88
N VAL A 477 9.84 -23.33 26.59
CA VAL A 477 8.93 -22.40 25.89
C VAL A 477 7.52 -22.42 26.51
N LYS A 478 7.02 -23.62 26.89
CA LYS A 478 5.74 -23.77 27.60
C LYS A 478 5.71 -23.15 29.00
N GLN A 479 6.87 -22.94 29.61
CA GLN A 479 6.95 -22.25 30.91
C GLN A 479 6.90 -20.73 30.76
N ILE A 480 7.38 -20.21 29.62
CA ILE A 480 7.44 -18.75 29.32
C ILE A 480 6.15 -18.24 28.68
N PHE A 481 5.65 -18.98 27.71
CA PHE A 481 4.49 -18.57 26.92
C PHE A 481 3.24 -19.34 27.31
N ARG A 482 2.10 -18.65 27.33
CA ARG A 482 0.80 -19.26 27.61
C ARG A 482 0.44 -20.31 26.55
N PRO A 483 -0.16 -21.44 26.91
CA PRO A 483 -0.56 -22.47 25.93
C PRO A 483 -1.50 -21.92 24.84
N GLU A 484 -2.38 -20.98 25.21
CA GLU A 484 -3.29 -20.32 24.29
C GLU A 484 -2.54 -19.62 23.14
N PHE A 485 -1.47 -18.89 23.46
CA PHE A 485 -0.64 -18.21 22.47
C PHE A 485 0.10 -19.21 21.56
N LEU A 486 0.72 -20.25 22.13
CA LEU A 486 1.45 -21.24 21.35
C LEU A 486 0.55 -22.01 20.36
N ASN A 487 -0.72 -22.25 20.72
CA ASN A 487 -1.68 -22.95 19.88
C ASN A 487 -2.17 -22.12 18.68
N ARG A 488 -1.92 -20.81 18.66
CA ARG A 488 -2.30 -19.91 17.55
C ARG A 488 -1.20 -19.75 16.52
N ILE A 489 0.01 -20.19 16.85
CA ILE A 489 1.18 -20.12 15.98
C ILE A 489 1.17 -21.31 15.02
N ASP A 490 1.31 -21.05 13.72
CA ASP A 490 1.28 -22.09 12.69
C ASP A 490 2.46 -23.06 12.81
N GLU A 491 3.66 -22.56 13.11
CA GLU A 491 4.85 -23.39 13.20
C GLU A 491 5.86 -22.82 14.21
N ILE A 492 6.38 -23.70 15.08
CA ILE A 492 7.46 -23.37 16.02
C ILE A 492 8.75 -24.02 15.52
N ILE A 493 9.74 -23.19 15.23
CA ILE A 493 10.97 -23.59 14.56
C ILE A 493 12.17 -23.39 15.46
N VAL A 494 12.93 -24.45 15.71
CA VAL A 494 14.13 -24.45 16.54
C VAL A 494 15.36 -24.39 15.64
N PHE A 495 16.15 -23.33 15.81
CA PHE A 495 17.42 -23.11 15.09
C PHE A 495 18.56 -23.81 15.82
N HIS A 496 19.44 -24.46 15.07
CA HIS A 496 20.62 -25.11 15.60
C HIS A 496 21.80 -24.15 15.73
N ALA A 497 22.76 -24.53 16.60
CA ALA A 497 24.06 -23.90 16.58
C ALA A 497 24.78 -24.15 15.24
N LEU A 498 25.46 -23.14 14.75
CA LEU A 498 26.18 -23.21 13.47
C LEU A 498 27.51 -23.96 13.63
N GLU A 499 27.77 -24.93 12.77
CA GLU A 499 29.04 -25.64 12.69
C GLU A 499 30.12 -24.81 11.99
N LYS A 500 31.41 -25.19 12.21
CA LYS A 500 32.54 -24.53 11.52
C LYS A 500 32.43 -24.55 9.99
N THR A 501 31.86 -25.60 9.43
CA THR A 501 31.61 -25.76 7.99
C THR A 501 30.59 -24.73 7.47
N HIS A 502 29.54 -24.46 8.26
CA HIS A 502 28.52 -23.46 7.96
C HIS A 502 29.09 -22.04 8.06
N MET A 503 29.90 -21.77 9.09
CA MET A 503 30.56 -20.48 9.29
C MET A 503 31.47 -20.09 8.10
N LYS A 504 32.23 -21.06 7.56
CA LYS A 504 33.06 -20.80 6.36
C LYS A 504 32.21 -20.34 5.15
N LYS A 505 31.10 -21.02 4.90
CA LYS A 505 30.19 -20.66 3.80
C LYS A 505 29.55 -19.28 4.01
N ILE A 506 29.15 -18.96 5.26
CA ILE A 506 28.57 -17.66 5.62
C ILE A 506 29.59 -16.53 5.38
N VAL A 507 30.83 -16.70 5.86
CA VAL A 507 31.90 -15.72 5.63
C VAL A 507 32.15 -15.52 4.13
N THR A 508 32.15 -16.59 3.34
CA THR A 508 32.31 -16.49 1.87
C THR A 508 31.18 -15.66 1.23
N LEU A 509 29.93 -15.85 1.64
CA LEU A 509 28.80 -15.04 1.16
C LEU A 509 28.96 -13.57 1.55
N MET A 510 29.25 -13.29 2.83
CA MET A 510 29.46 -11.93 3.30
C MET A 510 30.60 -11.22 2.55
N CYS A 511 31.70 -11.93 2.29
CA CYS A 511 32.80 -11.41 1.51
C CYS A 511 32.40 -11.10 0.04
N ARG A 512 31.57 -11.93 -0.55
CA ARG A 512 31.06 -11.72 -1.91
C ARG A 512 30.15 -10.48 -1.98
N ASP A 513 29.26 -10.31 -1.02
CA ASP A 513 28.38 -9.15 -0.95
C ASP A 513 29.16 -7.86 -0.69
N PHE A 514 30.22 -7.94 0.12
CA PHE A 514 31.13 -6.83 0.39
C PHE A 514 31.91 -6.43 -0.87
N THR A 515 32.49 -7.40 -1.59
CA THR A 515 33.20 -7.15 -2.86
C THR A 515 32.31 -6.52 -3.90
N LYS A 516 31.07 -6.99 -4.03
CA LYS A 516 30.10 -6.42 -4.97
C LYS A 516 29.75 -4.97 -4.62
N ARG A 517 29.52 -4.63 -3.34
CA ARG A 517 29.27 -3.24 -2.92
C ARG A 517 30.43 -2.30 -3.23
N ILE A 518 31.67 -2.77 -3.03
CA ILE A 518 32.86 -1.96 -3.35
C ILE A 518 32.98 -1.73 -4.86
N GLU A 519 32.73 -2.79 -5.66
CA GLU A 519 32.73 -2.67 -7.13
C GLU A 519 31.65 -1.70 -7.61
N ASP A 520 30.42 -1.78 -7.06
CA ASP A 520 29.30 -0.90 -7.44
C ASP A 520 29.47 0.56 -6.97
N GLN A 521 30.12 0.80 -5.81
CA GLN A 521 30.24 2.15 -5.24
C GLN A 521 31.55 2.88 -5.58
N MET A 522 32.63 2.13 -5.77
CA MET A 522 33.99 2.70 -5.92
C MET A 522 34.66 2.31 -7.24
N ASP A 523 34.02 1.47 -8.05
CA ASP A 523 34.59 0.92 -9.28
C ASP A 523 35.96 0.21 -9.07
N ILE A 524 36.13 -0.36 -7.84
CA ILE A 524 37.36 -1.08 -7.44
C ILE A 524 37.04 -2.58 -7.39
N ARG A 525 37.80 -3.34 -8.18
CA ARG A 525 37.72 -4.80 -8.18
C ARG A 525 38.58 -5.39 -7.06
N LEU A 526 37.93 -5.87 -5.99
CA LEU A 526 38.56 -6.50 -4.84
C LEU A 526 38.59 -8.03 -5.02
N THR A 527 39.77 -8.65 -4.95
CA THR A 527 39.90 -10.12 -4.98
C THR A 527 40.39 -10.63 -3.64
N LEU A 528 39.54 -11.38 -2.95
CA LEU A 528 39.87 -11.98 -1.64
C LEU A 528 40.45 -13.39 -1.84
N ARG A 529 41.62 -13.65 -1.26
CA ARG A 529 42.26 -15.01 -1.29
C ARG A 529 41.59 -15.88 -0.22
N GLU A 530 41.49 -17.19 -0.49
CA GLU A 530 40.94 -18.17 0.44
C GLU A 530 41.61 -18.18 1.83
N SER A 531 42.92 -17.88 1.90
CA SER A 531 43.67 -17.77 3.14
C SER A 531 43.19 -16.63 4.07
N VAL A 532 42.55 -15.59 3.51
CA VAL A 532 41.95 -14.49 4.28
C VAL A 532 40.56 -14.87 4.77
N ILE A 533 39.80 -15.63 3.97
CA ILE A 533 38.47 -16.11 4.29
C ILE A 533 38.51 -17.20 5.37
N CYS A 534 39.55 -18.02 5.37
CA CYS A 534 39.76 -19.10 6.31
C CYS A 534 41.22 -19.06 6.81
N PRO A 535 41.55 -18.25 7.83
CA PRO A 535 42.85 -18.38 8.46
C PRO A 535 42.99 -19.80 9.02
N SER A 536 44.01 -20.53 8.56
CA SER A 536 44.34 -21.82 9.10
C SER A 536 44.54 -21.67 10.62
N SER A 537 43.72 -22.38 11.43
CA SER A 537 43.83 -22.42 12.87
C SER A 537 45.18 -23.05 13.28
N ASN A 538 46.21 -22.25 13.27
CA ASN A 538 47.48 -22.49 13.98
C ASN A 538 47.73 -21.23 14.82
N THR A 539 47.05 -21.18 15.94
CA THR A 539 47.45 -20.56 17.22
C THR A 539 46.47 -21.01 18.29
#